data_98e15fddaad29bd8767cc3f2b9de22c9
#
_entry.id   98e15fddaad29bd8767cc3f2b9de22c9
#
_cell.length_a   1.000
_cell.length_b   1.000
_cell.length_c   1.000
_cell.angle_alpha   90.00
_cell.angle_beta   90.00
_cell.angle_gamma   90.00
#
_symmetry.space_group_name_H-M   'P 1'
#
loop_
_entity.id
_entity.type
_entity.pdbx_description
1 polymer ?
#
loop_
_entity_poly.entity_id
_entity_poly.type
_entity_poly.pdbx_seq_one_letter_code
_entity_poly.pdbx_strand_id
1 'polypeptide(L)'
;MSARDLSPFFAPKSIAVVGAGERATSSGGAIMQMLRQAGYGGRVVPVNPKGGTIFGYESVTSIAAIDPPVDLAVIVIRPDAILDAAKEAADRGIKNLLILPGGFAEAGPVGMQRNAELLKLAAARGLTVAARHDGNVARQGRMVRRHGARRRANVQ
;
A
#
# COMPACT_ATOMS: atom_id res chain seq x y z
N MET A 1 23.77 -6.26 -9.19
CA MET A 1 22.39 -5.82 -8.88
C MET A 1 22.04 -6.31 -7.49
N SER A 2 21.89 -5.42 -6.53
CA SER A 2 21.42 -5.85 -5.22
C SER A 2 19.92 -6.19 -5.30
N ALA A 3 19.54 -7.34 -4.75
CA ALA A 3 18.14 -7.69 -4.61
C ALA A 3 17.46 -6.65 -3.71
N ARG A 4 16.26 -6.18 -4.11
CA ARG A 4 15.48 -5.29 -3.25
C ARG A 4 15.08 -6.02 -1.99
N ASP A 5 15.35 -5.40 -0.86
CA ASP A 5 14.86 -5.91 0.41
C ASP A 5 13.34 -5.78 0.48
N LEU A 6 12.65 -6.90 0.54
CA LEU A 6 11.19 -6.97 0.66
C LEU A 6 10.74 -7.26 2.09
N SER A 7 11.68 -7.34 3.03
CA SER A 7 11.34 -7.62 4.43
C SER A 7 10.35 -6.61 5.03
N PRO A 8 10.36 -5.31 4.65
CA PRO A 8 9.36 -4.37 5.16
C PRO A 8 7.90 -4.71 4.79
N PHE A 9 7.68 -5.52 3.76
CA PHE A 9 6.33 -5.99 3.41
C PHE A 9 5.87 -7.20 4.21
N PHE A 10 6.81 -8.00 4.71
CA PHE A 10 6.51 -9.25 5.41
C PHE A 10 6.66 -9.12 6.93
N ALA A 11 7.57 -8.29 7.39
CA ALA A 11 7.88 -8.11 8.80
C ALA A 11 8.23 -6.63 9.10
N PRO A 12 7.32 -5.68 8.81
CA PRO A 12 7.58 -4.28 9.09
C PRO A 12 7.65 -4.03 10.60
N LYS A 13 8.56 -3.17 11.03
CA LYS A 13 8.68 -2.72 12.43
C LYS A 13 7.79 -1.52 12.71
N SER A 14 7.37 -0.81 11.67
CA SER A 14 6.47 0.33 11.75
C SER A 14 5.57 0.39 10.52
N ILE A 15 4.30 0.70 10.74
CA ILE A 15 3.28 0.76 9.70
C ILE A 15 2.50 2.06 9.85
N ALA A 16 2.35 2.79 8.75
CA ALA A 16 1.36 3.84 8.64
C ALA A 16 0.14 3.34 7.87
N VAL A 17 -1.04 3.72 8.29
CA VAL A 17 -2.30 3.44 7.58
C VAL A 17 -2.88 4.77 7.11
N VAL A 18 -2.73 5.03 5.82
CA VAL A 18 -3.23 6.25 5.18
C VAL A 18 -4.67 6.01 4.74
N GLY A 19 -5.58 6.81 5.26
CA GLY A 19 -7.02 6.58 5.13
C GLY A 19 -7.61 5.78 6.29
N ALA A 20 -6.92 5.77 7.42
CA ALA A 20 -7.39 5.13 8.63
C ALA A 20 -8.68 5.78 9.16
N GLY A 21 -9.55 4.98 9.75
CA GLY A 21 -10.79 5.44 10.36
C GLY A 21 -11.27 4.48 11.43
N GLU A 22 -12.20 4.91 12.27
CA GLU A 22 -12.76 4.06 13.34
C GLU A 22 -13.91 3.17 12.89
N ARG A 23 -14.43 3.39 11.69
CA ARG A 23 -15.48 2.54 11.15
C ARG A 23 -14.89 1.19 10.69
N ALA A 24 -15.20 0.13 11.40
CA ALA A 24 -14.79 -1.22 11.03
C ALA A 24 -15.31 -1.66 9.64
N THR A 25 -16.38 -1.04 9.16
CA THR A 25 -16.96 -1.26 7.84
C THR A 25 -16.19 -0.57 6.70
N SER A 26 -15.33 0.39 7.00
CA SER A 26 -14.43 0.99 6.01
C SER A 26 -13.16 0.15 5.86
N SER A 27 -12.54 0.20 4.68
CA SER A 27 -11.30 -0.53 4.44
C SER A 27 -10.18 -0.11 5.40
N GLY A 28 -10.04 1.19 5.65
CA GLY A 28 -9.04 1.71 6.59
C GLY A 28 -9.31 1.30 8.04
N GLY A 29 -10.57 1.32 8.45
CA GLY A 29 -10.98 0.88 9.78
C GLY A 29 -10.79 -0.62 9.98
N ALA A 30 -11.11 -1.42 8.97
CA ALA A 30 -10.89 -2.86 9.01
C ALA A 30 -9.40 -3.23 9.19
N ILE A 31 -8.52 -2.53 8.51
CA ILE A 31 -7.08 -2.74 8.64
C ILE A 31 -6.60 -2.35 10.04
N MET A 32 -7.05 -1.23 10.56
CA MET A 32 -6.71 -0.78 11.92
C MET A 32 -7.18 -1.79 12.97
N GLN A 33 -8.41 -2.26 12.84
CA GLN A 33 -8.97 -3.28 13.72
C GLN A 33 -8.19 -4.59 13.64
N MET A 34 -7.83 -5.02 12.44
CA MET A 34 -7.03 -6.23 12.21
C MET A 34 -5.65 -6.14 12.88
N LEU A 35 -4.96 -5.02 12.72
CA LEU A 35 -3.65 -4.80 13.35
C LEU A 35 -3.74 -4.88 14.88
N ARG A 36 -4.79 -4.29 15.44
CA ARG A 36 -5.01 -4.34 16.89
C ARG A 36 -5.34 -5.75 17.38
N GLN A 37 -6.24 -6.45 16.71
CA GLN A 37 -6.66 -7.81 17.08
C GLN A 37 -5.55 -8.84 16.91
N ALA A 38 -4.71 -8.68 15.89
CA ALA A 38 -3.56 -9.55 15.66
C ALA A 38 -2.43 -9.35 16.68
N GLY A 39 -2.52 -8.33 17.54
CA GLY A 39 -1.47 -8.03 18.51
C GLY A 39 -0.16 -7.59 17.86
N TYR A 40 -0.24 -6.83 16.75
CA TYR A 40 0.95 -6.30 16.12
C TYR A 40 1.73 -5.42 17.10
N GLY A 41 2.96 -5.83 17.40
CA GLY A 41 3.80 -5.20 18.42
C GLY A 41 4.63 -4.01 17.93
N GLY A 42 4.59 -3.69 16.62
CA GLY A 42 5.31 -2.57 16.05
C GLY A 42 4.56 -1.24 16.22
N ARG A 43 5.22 -0.19 15.76
CA ARG A 43 4.62 1.17 15.75
C ARG A 43 3.55 1.25 14.66
N VAL A 44 2.35 1.71 15.02
CA VAL A 44 1.25 1.96 14.10
C VAL A 44 0.92 3.45 14.11
N VAL A 45 0.93 4.07 12.94
CA VAL A 45 0.62 5.49 12.75
C VAL A 45 -0.59 5.62 11.82
N PRO A 46 -1.80 5.81 12.36
CA PRO A 46 -2.94 6.14 11.54
C PRO A 46 -2.79 7.54 10.94
N VAL A 47 -3.16 7.71 9.69
CA VAL A 47 -3.20 9.03 9.05
C VAL A 47 -4.65 9.35 8.70
N ASN A 48 -5.18 10.39 9.33
CA ASN A 48 -6.53 10.88 9.12
C ASN A 48 -6.55 12.41 9.21
N PRO A 49 -7.11 13.13 8.22
CA PRO A 49 -7.14 14.59 8.23
C PRO A 49 -7.83 15.19 9.47
N LYS A 50 -8.72 14.46 10.10
CA LYS A 50 -9.42 14.89 11.33
C LYS A 50 -8.59 14.71 12.60
N GLY A 51 -7.47 13.98 12.54
CA GLY A 51 -6.68 13.64 13.71
C GLY A 51 -7.40 12.73 14.72
N GLY A 52 -7.02 12.83 15.96
CA GLY A 52 -7.63 12.07 17.05
C GLY A 52 -7.03 10.68 17.25
N THR A 53 -7.71 9.88 18.05
CA THR A 53 -7.29 8.50 18.37
C THR A 53 -8.14 7.51 17.56
N ILE A 54 -7.49 6.58 16.89
CA ILE A 54 -8.13 5.56 16.06
C ILE A 54 -7.74 4.18 16.59
N PHE A 55 -8.71 3.42 17.06
CA PHE A 55 -8.49 2.10 17.69
C PHE A 55 -7.37 2.09 18.75
N GLY A 56 -7.25 3.17 19.53
CA GLY A 56 -6.25 3.31 20.57
C GLY A 56 -4.88 3.82 20.10
N TYR A 57 -4.70 4.07 18.81
CA TYR A 57 -3.49 4.66 18.25
C TYR A 57 -3.69 6.15 17.99
N GLU A 58 -2.72 6.96 18.38
CA GLU A 58 -2.72 8.39 18.09
C GLU A 58 -2.45 8.61 16.59
N SER A 59 -3.37 9.34 15.93
CA SER A 59 -3.27 9.62 14.51
C SER A 59 -2.52 10.93 14.23
N VAL A 60 -1.94 11.00 13.03
CA VAL A 60 -1.43 12.25 12.46
C VAL A 60 -2.37 12.73 11.35
N THR A 61 -2.34 14.00 11.04
CA THR A 61 -3.26 14.61 10.07
C THR A 61 -2.79 14.53 8.63
N SER A 62 -1.51 14.21 8.41
CA SER A 62 -0.92 14.06 7.08
C SER A 62 0.25 13.08 7.10
N ILE A 63 0.62 12.58 5.93
CA ILE A 63 1.81 11.72 5.77
C ILE A 63 3.08 12.50 6.15
N ALA A 64 3.15 13.78 5.84
CA ALA A 64 4.28 14.64 6.19
C ALA A 64 4.51 14.75 7.71
N ALA A 65 3.48 14.55 8.51
CA ALA A 65 3.56 14.61 9.98
C ALA A 65 4.07 13.31 10.61
N ILE A 66 4.28 12.25 9.84
CA ILE A 66 4.87 10.99 10.34
C ILE A 66 6.33 11.22 10.68
N ASP A 67 6.71 11.07 11.93
CA ASP A 67 8.08 11.24 12.40
C ASP A 67 8.41 10.27 13.54
N PRO A 68 9.46 9.44 13.41
CA PRO A 68 10.28 9.19 12.22
C PRO A 68 9.49 8.48 11.10
N PRO A 69 10.05 8.37 9.87
CA PRO A 69 9.43 7.62 8.78
C PRO A 69 9.16 6.16 9.15
N VAL A 70 8.07 5.61 8.66
CA VAL A 70 7.71 4.21 8.86
C VAL A 70 8.34 3.29 7.81
N ASP A 71 8.44 2.00 8.11
CA ASP A 71 8.93 0.99 7.19
C ASP A 71 7.96 0.73 6.04
N LEU A 72 6.67 0.74 6.33
CA LEU A 72 5.60 0.45 5.37
C LEU A 72 4.46 1.43 5.54
N ALA A 73 4.01 2.03 4.44
CA ALA A 73 2.75 2.76 4.38
C ALA A 73 1.69 1.94 3.64
N VAL A 74 0.61 1.64 4.31
CA VAL A 74 -0.58 1.02 3.71
C VAL A 74 -1.52 2.15 3.28
N ILE A 75 -1.77 2.27 1.98
CA ILE A 75 -2.56 3.37 1.41
C ILE A 75 -3.94 2.85 1.04
N VAL A 76 -4.96 3.36 1.73
CA VAL A 76 -6.36 2.93 1.62
C VAL A 76 -7.23 4.16 1.41
N ILE A 77 -7.03 4.84 0.30
CA ILE A 77 -7.74 6.06 -0.08
C ILE A 77 -8.29 5.93 -1.50
N ARG A 78 -9.04 6.93 -1.92
CA ARG A 78 -9.59 6.96 -3.27
C ARG A 78 -8.47 6.93 -4.32
N PRO A 79 -8.67 6.25 -5.47
CA PRO A 79 -7.66 6.10 -6.50
C PRO A 79 -7.06 7.42 -7.01
N ASP A 80 -7.86 8.47 -7.11
CA ASP A 80 -7.43 9.80 -7.57
C ASP A 80 -6.48 10.52 -6.59
N ALA A 81 -6.44 10.10 -5.33
CA ALA A 81 -5.56 10.67 -4.31
C ALA A 81 -4.26 9.89 -4.09
N ILE A 82 -4.11 8.70 -4.66
CA ILE A 82 -2.99 7.81 -4.38
C ILE A 82 -1.66 8.37 -4.87
N LEU A 83 -1.64 8.99 -6.05
CA LEU A 83 -0.40 9.55 -6.61
C LEU A 83 0.19 10.64 -5.72
N ASP A 84 -0.65 11.55 -5.22
CA ASP A 84 -0.23 12.60 -4.30
C ASP A 84 0.25 12.02 -2.96
N ALA A 85 -0.44 11.01 -2.44
CA ALA A 85 -0.01 10.31 -1.23
C ALA A 85 1.34 9.62 -1.42
N ALA A 86 1.58 9.01 -2.57
CA ALA A 86 2.86 8.39 -2.89
C ALA A 86 4.00 9.41 -2.97
N LYS A 87 3.76 10.58 -3.54
CA LYS A 87 4.73 11.70 -3.56
C LYS A 87 5.04 12.18 -2.15
N GLU A 88 4.03 12.37 -1.33
CA GLU A 88 4.19 12.82 0.05
C GLU A 88 4.95 11.79 0.89
N ALA A 89 4.68 10.49 0.69
CA ALA A 89 5.42 9.41 1.33
C ALA A 89 6.90 9.41 0.91
N ALA A 90 7.17 9.60 -0.38
CA ALA A 90 8.54 9.69 -0.90
C ALA A 90 9.29 10.89 -0.29
N ASP A 91 8.64 12.05 -0.22
CA ASP A 91 9.21 13.26 0.39
C ASP A 91 9.51 13.05 1.88
N ARG A 92 8.71 12.23 2.55
CA ARG A 92 8.93 11.89 3.97
C ARG A 92 9.99 10.81 4.18
N GLY A 93 10.49 10.17 3.13
CA GLY A 93 11.48 9.10 3.21
C GLY A 93 10.88 7.71 3.44
N ILE A 94 9.58 7.55 3.23
CA ILE A 94 8.91 6.25 3.27
C ILE A 94 9.10 5.56 1.92
N LYS A 95 9.75 4.40 1.92
CA LYS A 95 10.19 3.72 0.69
C LYS A 95 9.27 2.60 0.22
N ASN A 96 8.45 2.07 1.11
CA ASN A 96 7.63 0.89 0.82
C ASN A 96 6.16 1.24 0.97
N LEU A 97 5.39 1.06 -0.10
CA LEU A 97 3.97 1.38 -0.17
C LEU A 97 3.18 0.12 -0.52
N LEU A 98 2.15 -0.16 0.25
CA LEU A 98 1.14 -1.18 -0.06
C LEU A 98 -0.18 -0.48 -0.36
N ILE A 99 -0.67 -0.60 -1.60
CA ILE A 99 -1.87 0.09 -2.05
C ILE A 99 -3.06 -0.88 -2.06
N LEU A 100 -4.09 -0.50 -1.34
CA LEU A 100 -5.37 -1.22 -1.22
C LEU A 100 -6.52 -0.20 -1.31
N PRO A 101 -7.62 -0.53 -1.90
CA PRO A 101 -7.95 -1.51 -2.91
C PRO A 101 -7.61 -1.01 -4.31
N GLY A 102 -8.02 -1.79 -5.33
CA GLY A 102 -7.83 -1.48 -6.72
C GLY A 102 -8.42 -0.14 -7.21
N GLY A 103 -8.46 0.05 -8.48
CA GLY A 103 -8.89 1.29 -9.15
C GLY A 103 -7.84 1.82 -10.11
N PHE A 104 -6.86 0.97 -10.42
CA PHE A 104 -5.81 1.27 -11.39
C PHE A 104 -6.10 0.59 -12.74
N ALA A 105 -5.33 -0.38 -13.13
CA ALA A 105 -5.43 -0.98 -14.47
C ALA A 105 -6.84 -1.53 -14.80
N GLU A 106 -7.56 -2.01 -13.81
CA GLU A 106 -8.94 -2.51 -13.96
C GLU A 106 -9.98 -1.40 -14.19
N ALA A 107 -9.65 -0.15 -13.88
CA ALA A 107 -10.56 0.99 -14.08
C ALA A 107 -10.50 1.55 -15.52
N GLY A 108 -9.98 0.76 -16.49
CA GLY A 108 -9.88 1.15 -17.88
C GLY A 108 -8.75 2.16 -18.17
N PRO A 109 -8.87 3.00 -19.21
CA PRO A 109 -7.79 3.89 -19.63
C PRO A 109 -7.29 4.84 -18.55
N VAL A 110 -8.18 5.38 -17.72
CA VAL A 110 -7.82 6.28 -16.61
C VAL A 110 -7.02 5.54 -15.54
N GLY A 111 -7.44 4.33 -15.20
CA GLY A 111 -6.72 3.49 -14.25
C GLY A 111 -5.35 3.05 -14.76
N MET A 112 -5.24 2.74 -16.05
CA MET A 112 -3.96 2.42 -16.68
C MET A 112 -3.00 3.60 -16.66
N GLN A 113 -3.49 4.81 -16.92
CA GLN A 113 -2.68 6.03 -16.84
C GLN A 113 -2.19 6.29 -15.41
N ARG A 114 -3.06 6.18 -14.42
CA ARG A 114 -2.68 6.31 -13.00
C ARG A 114 -1.61 5.30 -12.60
N ASN A 115 -1.76 4.06 -13.03
CA ASN A 115 -0.77 3.03 -12.76
C ASN A 115 0.58 3.34 -13.40
N ALA A 116 0.60 3.80 -14.66
CA ALA A 116 1.81 4.20 -15.34
C ALA A 116 2.53 5.37 -14.64
N GLU A 117 1.78 6.38 -14.22
CA GLU A 117 2.32 7.52 -13.48
C GLU A 117 2.88 7.12 -12.12
N LEU A 118 2.21 6.22 -11.39
CA LEU A 118 2.68 5.69 -10.12
C LEU A 118 3.98 4.90 -10.28
N LEU A 119 4.07 4.05 -11.29
CA LEU A 119 5.28 3.27 -11.58
C LEU A 119 6.45 4.19 -11.98
N LYS A 120 6.19 5.22 -12.74
CA LYS A 120 7.19 6.22 -13.12
C LYS A 120 7.70 6.99 -11.90
N LEU A 121 6.81 7.43 -11.03
CA LEU A 121 7.16 8.09 -9.77
C LEU A 121 8.00 7.17 -8.88
N ALA A 122 7.58 5.93 -8.75
CA ALA A 122 8.27 4.95 -7.93
C ALA A 122 9.69 4.68 -8.43
N ALA A 123 9.87 4.56 -9.74
CA ALA A 123 11.20 4.40 -10.34
C ALA A 123 12.08 5.65 -10.09
N ALA A 124 11.53 6.84 -10.26
CA ALA A 124 12.25 8.10 -10.07
C ALA A 124 12.65 8.35 -8.60
N ARG A 125 11.83 7.92 -7.64
CA ARG A 125 12.00 8.19 -6.21
C ARG A 125 12.49 6.99 -5.41
N GLY A 126 12.77 5.86 -6.06
CA GLY A 126 13.24 4.65 -5.39
C GLY A 126 12.21 3.99 -4.47
N LEU A 127 10.93 4.12 -4.78
CA LEU A 127 9.85 3.48 -4.03
C LEU A 127 9.67 2.03 -4.46
N THR A 128 9.33 1.18 -3.51
CA THR A 128 8.82 -0.16 -3.78
C THR A 128 7.32 -0.16 -3.53
N VAL A 129 6.55 -0.42 -4.57
CA VAL A 129 5.09 -0.39 -4.51
C VAL A 129 4.55 -1.79 -4.72
N ALA A 130 3.75 -2.26 -3.78
CA ALA A 130 2.90 -3.43 -3.92
C ALA A 130 1.45 -2.97 -3.99
N ALA A 131 0.71 -3.50 -4.95
CA ALA A 131 -0.72 -3.27 -5.07
C ALA A 131 -1.43 -4.62 -5.07
N ARG A 132 -2.50 -4.72 -4.31
CA ARG A 132 -3.34 -5.91 -4.34
C ARG A 132 -4.30 -5.78 -5.52
N HIS A 133 -4.14 -6.67 -6.46
CA HIS A 133 -5.06 -6.85 -7.58
C HIS A 133 -5.42 -8.33 -7.66
N ASP A 134 -6.66 -8.66 -7.43
CA ASP A 134 -7.27 -10.00 -7.62
C ASP A 134 -6.32 -11.22 -7.46
N GLY A 135 -5.56 -11.22 -6.39
CA GLY A 135 -4.66 -12.33 -6.06
C GLY A 135 -3.22 -12.21 -6.60
N ASN A 136 -2.88 -11.15 -7.32
CA ASN A 136 -1.51 -10.90 -7.78
C ASN A 136 -0.90 -9.67 -7.11
N VAL A 137 0.27 -9.85 -6.53
CA VAL A 137 1.12 -8.74 -6.11
C VAL A 137 1.89 -8.25 -7.32
N ALA A 138 1.52 -7.11 -7.86
CA ALA A 138 2.30 -6.47 -8.93
C ALA A 138 3.60 -5.92 -8.32
N ARG A 139 4.70 -6.59 -8.61
CA ARG A 139 6.04 -6.10 -8.25
C ARG A 139 6.52 -5.10 -9.29
N GLN A 140 7.02 -3.99 -8.83
CA GLN A 140 7.69 -3.01 -9.67
C GLN A 140 8.86 -3.63 -10.42
N GLY A 141 8.87 -3.49 -11.74
CA GLY A 141 10.02 -3.78 -12.60
C GLY A 141 9.89 -4.98 -13.54
N ARG A 142 8.95 -5.87 -13.33
CA ARG A 142 8.57 -6.92 -14.31
C ARG A 142 7.22 -7.53 -13.93
N MET A 143 6.28 -7.40 -14.83
CA MET A 143 5.08 -8.23 -14.83
C MET A 143 5.51 -9.67 -15.14
N VAL A 144 5.69 -10.49 -14.13
CA VAL A 144 5.82 -11.92 -14.34
C VAL A 144 4.44 -12.47 -14.64
N ARG A 145 4.10 -12.53 -15.92
CA ARG A 145 2.96 -13.34 -16.35
C ARG A 145 3.29 -14.80 -16.02
N ARG A 146 2.69 -15.35 -15.00
CA ARG A 146 2.59 -16.79 -14.89
C ARG A 146 1.69 -17.25 -16.03
N HIS A 147 2.28 -17.81 -17.05
CA HIS A 147 1.56 -18.62 -18.02
C HIS A 147 0.95 -19.79 -17.23
N GLY A 148 -0.37 -19.76 -17.08
CA GLY A 148 -1.10 -20.93 -16.63
C GLY A 148 -0.84 -22.04 -17.64
N ALA A 149 -0.10 -23.04 -17.22
CA ALA A 149 0.01 -24.28 -17.96
C ALA A 149 -1.40 -24.89 -18.04
N ARG A 150 -2.06 -24.73 -19.18
CA ARG A 150 -3.22 -25.54 -19.51
C ARG A 150 -2.76 -26.99 -19.59
N ARG A 151 -3.01 -27.74 -18.54
CA ARG A 151 -3.01 -29.19 -18.65
C ARG A 151 -4.13 -29.56 -19.63
N ARG A 152 -3.75 -29.94 -20.83
CA ARG A 152 -4.65 -30.68 -21.71
C ARG A 152 -4.84 -32.05 -21.06
N ALA A 153 -6.01 -32.28 -20.54
CA ALA A 153 -6.42 -33.64 -20.22
C ALA A 153 -6.63 -34.36 -21.56
N ASN A 154 -5.73 -35.27 -21.89
CA ASN A 154 -6.00 -36.28 -22.90
C ASN A 154 -6.97 -37.27 -22.28
N VAL A 155 -8.19 -37.28 -22.78
CA VAL A 155 -9.12 -38.39 -22.57
C VAL A 155 -8.96 -39.28 -23.79
N GLN A 156 -8.47 -40.46 -23.56
CA GLN A 156 -8.70 -41.62 -24.42
C GLN A 156 -10.00 -42.29 -23.98
#